data_c9d92146c2ca3ce293ec528aee2ea231
#
_entry.id   c9d92146c2ca3ce293ec528aee2ea231
#
_cell.length_a   1.000
_cell.length_b   1.000
_cell.length_c   1.000
_cell.angle_alpha   90.00
_cell.angle_beta   90.00
_cell.angle_gamma   90.00
#
_symmetry.space_group_name_H-M   'P 1'
#
loop_
_entity.id
_entity.type
_entity.pdbx_description
1 polymer ?
#
loop_
_entity_poly.entity_id
_entity_poly.type
_entity_poly.pdbx_seq_one_letter_code
_entity_poly.pdbx_strand_id
1 'polypeptide(L)'
;MKKTIYAFLLEMVMALPLWAQVEYVNPIIGTDGMGHTFPGACVPFGIVQLSPDTDTIPHNLDGTYQEKVYEYCAGYQYKDPTIVGFSHTHFNGTGHSDLGDILVMPTTGELKLKPGTADQPENGYRSRFSHETEKSMPGYYEVMLDDYQVKAQLTATPRVGVHRYTFPKDQESRIILDLNHGIYNYDGKTLWAQIRVENDTLLTGYRITNGWARTNYTYFAISLSKPIRNYGYKDMQKIKYNGFWRKFPVNKNFPEMAGRKVVSYFEFDNAENQELVVKVALSATSTE
;
A
#
# COMPACT_ATOMS: atom_id res chain seq x y z
N MET A 1 -19.63 47.37 -31.80
CA MET A 1 -18.53 46.55 -32.33
C MET A 1 -17.27 46.57 -31.47
N LYS A 2 -16.68 47.70 -31.09
CA LYS A 2 -15.44 47.69 -30.26
C LYS A 2 -15.58 46.99 -28.90
N LYS A 3 -16.68 47.19 -28.16
CA LYS A 3 -16.92 46.52 -26.85
C LYS A 3 -17.04 45.02 -26.96
N THR A 4 -17.60 44.48 -28.02
CA THR A 4 -17.75 43.05 -28.27
C THR A 4 -16.41 42.39 -28.61
N ILE A 5 -15.51 43.10 -29.29
CA ILE A 5 -14.15 42.63 -29.62
C ILE A 5 -13.29 42.54 -28.34
N TYR A 6 -13.43 43.50 -27.41
CA TYR A 6 -12.70 43.45 -26.13
C TYR A 6 -13.18 42.30 -25.21
N ALA A 7 -14.51 42.03 -25.20
CA ALA A 7 -15.04 40.86 -24.45
C ALA A 7 -14.50 39.55 -25.02
N PHE A 8 -14.48 39.38 -26.35
CA PHE A 8 -13.94 38.18 -26.99
C PHE A 8 -12.43 38.01 -26.77
N LEU A 9 -11.66 39.09 -26.78
CA LEU A 9 -10.21 39.09 -26.47
C LEU A 9 -9.96 38.74 -24.99
N LEU A 10 -10.81 39.22 -24.09
CA LEU A 10 -10.71 38.90 -22.65
C LEU A 10 -11.03 37.46 -22.35
N GLU A 11 -12.06 36.87 -23.00
CA GLU A 11 -12.37 35.46 -22.92
C GLU A 11 -11.28 34.55 -23.53
N MET A 12 -10.64 35.01 -24.62
CA MET A 12 -9.55 34.28 -25.25
C MET A 12 -8.26 34.30 -24.42
N VAL A 13 -8.01 35.33 -23.63
CA VAL A 13 -6.90 35.41 -22.67
C VAL A 13 -7.17 34.53 -21.43
N MET A 14 -8.44 34.40 -21.01
CA MET A 14 -8.81 33.52 -19.90
C MET A 14 -8.84 32.05 -20.31
N ALA A 15 -8.87 31.75 -21.61
CA ALA A 15 -8.78 30.37 -22.17
C ALA A 15 -7.34 29.93 -22.46
N LEU A 16 -6.31 30.70 -22.07
CA LEU A 16 -4.95 30.20 -22.04
C LEU A 16 -4.92 29.00 -21.06
N PRO A 17 -4.52 27.81 -21.50
CA PRO A 17 -4.40 26.70 -20.58
C PRO A 17 -3.44 27.15 -19.47
N LEU A 18 -3.95 27.20 -18.24
CA LEU A 18 -3.12 27.24 -17.05
C LEU A 18 -2.32 25.91 -17.08
N TRP A 19 -1.20 25.92 -17.74
CA TRP A 19 -0.25 24.84 -17.65
C TRP A 19 0.18 24.77 -16.20
N ALA A 20 -0.41 23.86 -15.47
CA ALA A 20 0.06 23.58 -14.13
C ALA A 20 1.54 23.20 -14.27
N GLN A 21 2.40 23.93 -13.56
CA GLN A 21 3.87 23.71 -13.60
C GLN A 21 4.22 22.43 -12.82
N VAL A 22 3.49 21.35 -13.09
CA VAL A 22 3.59 20.06 -12.39
C VAL A 22 4.97 19.42 -12.63
N GLU A 23 5.58 19.71 -13.78
CA GLU A 23 6.92 19.24 -14.14
C GLU A 23 8.03 19.79 -13.24
N TYR A 24 7.80 20.89 -12.53
CA TYR A 24 8.77 21.44 -11.58
C TYR A 24 8.61 20.89 -10.15
N VAL A 25 7.56 20.12 -9.89
CA VAL A 25 7.34 19.51 -8.59
C VAL A 25 8.03 18.15 -8.53
N ASN A 26 8.98 18.01 -7.61
CA ASN A 26 9.67 16.76 -7.36
C ASN A 26 9.26 16.17 -5.99
N PRO A 27 8.34 15.18 -5.94
CA PRO A 27 7.88 14.58 -4.68
C PRO A 27 8.96 13.76 -3.95
N ILE A 28 10.10 13.48 -4.56
CA ILE A 28 11.24 12.81 -3.91
C ILE A 28 11.94 13.74 -2.91
N ILE A 29 11.80 15.06 -3.03
CA ILE A 29 12.41 16.00 -2.08
C ILE A 29 11.87 15.75 -0.67
N GLY A 30 12.78 15.56 0.28
CA GLY A 30 12.45 15.30 1.69
C GLY A 30 12.17 13.83 2.02
N THR A 31 12.34 12.91 1.08
CA THR A 31 12.09 11.48 1.31
C THR A 31 13.28 10.73 1.91
N ASP A 32 14.31 11.44 2.40
CA ASP A 32 15.46 10.83 3.07
C ASP A 32 15.71 11.46 4.45
N GLY A 33 16.31 10.66 5.35
CA GLY A 33 16.65 11.05 6.72
C GLY A 33 15.42 11.57 7.49
N MET A 34 15.52 12.79 8.01
CA MET A 34 14.47 13.45 8.81
C MET A 34 13.54 14.35 7.98
N GLY A 35 13.49 14.18 6.66
CA GLY A 35 12.62 14.98 5.80
C GLY A 35 11.13 14.64 5.92
N HIS A 36 10.82 13.39 6.24
CA HIS A 36 9.47 12.86 6.51
C HIS A 36 8.44 13.22 5.43
N THR A 37 8.78 12.93 4.18
CA THR A 37 7.85 13.02 3.06
C THR A 37 7.77 11.67 2.36
N PHE A 38 6.67 11.42 1.66
CA PHE A 38 6.46 10.22 0.86
C PHE A 38 6.34 10.58 -0.63
N PRO A 39 6.85 9.73 -1.55
CA PRO A 39 6.86 10.02 -2.99
C PRO A 39 5.57 9.63 -3.71
N GLY A 40 4.62 9.01 -3.03
CA GLY A 40 3.45 8.40 -3.63
C GLY A 40 2.34 9.38 -4.04
N ALA A 41 1.26 8.83 -4.56
CA ALA A 41 0.15 9.59 -5.10
C ALA A 41 -0.85 9.99 -4.00
N CYS A 42 -1.20 11.27 -3.96
CA CYS A 42 -2.28 11.80 -3.15
C CYS A 42 -2.95 12.99 -3.83
N VAL A 43 -4.11 13.38 -3.31
CA VAL A 43 -4.80 14.62 -3.68
C VAL A 43 -5.04 15.47 -2.44
N PRO A 44 -5.18 16.80 -2.57
CA PRO A 44 -5.41 17.66 -1.43
C PRO A 44 -6.62 17.21 -0.60
N PHE A 45 -6.42 17.13 0.73
CA PHE A 45 -7.45 16.74 1.71
C PHE A 45 -8.04 15.32 1.53
N GLY A 46 -7.36 14.45 0.76
CA GLY A 46 -7.75 13.05 0.63
C GLY A 46 -7.43 12.25 1.90
N ILE A 47 -8.25 11.23 2.21
CA ILE A 47 -7.93 10.22 3.24
C ILE A 47 -6.88 9.23 2.72
N VAL A 48 -6.74 9.10 1.40
CA VAL A 48 -5.79 8.19 0.77
C VAL A 48 -4.53 8.94 0.37
N GLN A 49 -3.39 8.46 0.87
CA GLN A 49 -2.04 8.78 0.43
C GLN A 49 -1.39 7.43 0.07
N LEU A 50 -1.40 7.09 -1.21
CA LEU A 50 -0.92 5.81 -1.71
C LEU A 50 0.56 5.88 -2.06
N SER A 51 1.41 5.20 -1.28
CA SER A 51 2.86 5.30 -1.42
C SER A 51 3.55 3.96 -1.15
N PRO A 52 4.78 3.76 -1.70
CA PRO A 52 5.63 2.67 -1.25
C PRO A 52 6.07 2.87 0.20
N ASP A 53 6.20 1.75 0.91
CA ASP A 53 6.86 1.65 2.21
C ASP A 53 8.17 0.89 2.07
N THR A 54 9.24 1.42 2.65
CA THR A 54 10.58 0.80 2.58
C THR A 54 11.09 0.32 3.93
N ASP A 55 10.37 0.55 5.03
CA ASP A 55 10.78 0.31 6.41
C ASP A 55 11.69 -0.92 6.58
N THR A 56 12.91 -0.65 7.02
CA THR A 56 13.95 -1.67 7.22
C THR A 56 14.32 -1.86 8.69
N ILE A 57 13.84 -0.98 9.58
CA ILE A 57 14.22 -0.94 10.99
C ILE A 57 13.06 -1.41 11.85
N PRO A 58 13.22 -2.46 12.66
CA PRO A 58 12.19 -2.85 13.61
C PRO A 58 12.05 -1.78 14.71
N HIS A 59 10.82 -1.47 15.09
CA HIS A 59 10.52 -0.52 16.18
C HIS A 59 11.23 -0.88 17.50
N ASN A 60 11.35 -2.16 17.75
CA ASN A 60 11.99 -2.69 18.95
C ASN A 60 12.88 -3.86 18.58
N LEU A 61 14.11 -3.84 19.07
CA LEU A 61 15.06 -4.94 18.94
C LEU A 61 15.46 -5.39 20.36
N ASP A 62 15.18 -6.64 20.69
CA ASP A 62 15.48 -7.26 21.98
C ASP A 62 15.00 -6.45 23.21
N GLY A 63 13.79 -5.87 23.10
CA GLY A 63 13.21 -5.04 24.14
C GLY A 63 13.64 -3.57 24.13
N THR A 64 14.56 -3.18 23.23
CA THR A 64 15.08 -1.82 23.14
C THR A 64 14.47 -1.08 21.95
N TYR A 65 13.91 0.11 22.23
CA TYR A 65 13.43 1.01 21.19
C TYR A 65 14.56 1.46 20.26
N GLN A 66 14.28 1.44 18.95
CA GLN A 66 15.23 1.86 17.92
C GLN A 66 14.94 3.29 17.48
N GLU A 67 15.73 4.27 17.95
CA GLU A 67 15.51 5.69 17.64
C GLU A 67 15.43 6.00 16.14
N LYS A 68 16.22 5.30 15.33
CA LYS A 68 16.23 5.48 13.87
C LYS A 68 14.92 5.14 13.19
N VAL A 69 14.03 4.40 13.84
CA VAL A 69 12.69 4.12 13.28
C VAL A 69 11.90 5.42 13.04
N TYR A 70 12.24 6.50 13.74
CA TYR A 70 11.63 7.80 13.54
C TYR A 70 11.88 8.38 12.14
N GLU A 71 12.96 8.02 11.46
CA GLU A 71 13.19 8.38 10.06
C GLU A 71 12.07 7.89 9.12
N TYR A 72 11.40 6.78 9.49
CA TYR A 72 10.32 6.16 8.69
C TYR A 72 8.92 6.71 8.95
N CYS A 73 8.78 7.86 9.58
CA CYS A 73 7.45 8.44 9.87
C CYS A 73 6.54 8.58 8.65
N ALA A 74 7.12 8.79 7.47
CA ALA A 74 6.39 8.85 6.20
C ALA A 74 6.39 7.52 5.43
N GLY A 75 6.91 6.43 5.99
CA GLY A 75 6.91 5.09 5.43
C GLY A 75 8.01 4.80 4.40
N TYR A 76 8.59 5.82 3.78
CA TYR A 76 9.58 5.69 2.70
C TYR A 76 10.88 6.43 3.06
N GLN A 77 12.01 5.80 2.70
CA GLN A 77 13.35 6.42 2.75
C GLN A 77 14.05 6.19 1.42
N TYR A 78 14.51 7.27 0.77
CA TYR A 78 15.15 7.22 -0.55
C TYR A 78 16.40 6.33 -0.59
N LYS A 79 17.14 6.25 0.51
CA LYS A 79 18.36 5.43 0.62
C LYS A 79 18.12 3.92 0.64
N ASP A 80 16.87 3.49 0.83
CA ASP A 80 16.56 2.07 1.01
C ASP A 80 16.52 1.31 -0.32
N PRO A 81 17.07 0.10 -0.38
CA PRO A 81 17.15 -0.69 -1.60
C PRO A 81 15.92 -1.56 -1.87
N THR A 82 14.92 -1.58 -0.97
CA THR A 82 13.78 -2.50 -1.06
C THR A 82 12.46 -1.82 -0.71
N ILE A 83 11.39 -2.21 -1.41
CA ILE A 83 10.00 -1.86 -1.11
C ILE A 83 9.33 -3.04 -0.41
N VAL A 84 8.65 -2.79 0.72
CA VAL A 84 7.81 -3.78 1.43
C VAL A 84 6.48 -3.96 0.73
N GLY A 85 5.93 -2.89 0.21
CA GLY A 85 4.65 -2.84 -0.48
C GLY A 85 4.12 -1.42 -0.57
N PHE A 86 2.86 -1.28 -0.92
CA PHE A 86 2.18 0.00 -1.11
C PHE A 86 1.03 0.12 -0.12
N SER A 87 1.16 1.01 0.87
CA SER A 87 0.10 1.30 1.83
C SER A 87 -0.66 2.59 1.49
N HIS A 88 -1.80 2.82 2.14
CA HIS A 88 -2.77 3.81 1.67
C HIS A 88 -2.88 5.05 2.57
N THR A 89 -2.15 5.08 3.69
CA THR A 89 -2.20 6.21 4.62
C THR A 89 -0.80 6.63 5.05
N HIS A 90 -0.45 7.88 4.78
CA HIS A 90 0.85 8.48 5.10
C HIS A 90 0.68 9.92 5.57
N PHE A 91 1.67 10.43 6.32
CA PHE A 91 1.78 11.86 6.63
C PHE A 91 3.06 12.45 6.07
N ASN A 92 3.02 13.74 5.78
CA ASN A 92 4.19 14.54 5.50
C ASN A 92 4.52 15.45 6.68
N GLY A 93 5.81 15.59 6.99
CA GLY A 93 6.37 16.60 7.91
C GLY A 93 6.34 16.25 9.38
N THR A 94 5.45 15.41 9.87
CA THR A 94 5.46 14.95 11.26
C THR A 94 5.34 13.45 11.35
N GLY A 95 6.12 12.89 12.26
CA GLY A 95 6.17 11.48 12.43
C GLY A 95 5.18 10.99 13.46
N HIS A 96 4.16 10.31 13.04
CA HIS A 96 3.40 9.46 13.95
C HIS A 96 3.13 8.09 13.36
N SER A 97 3.09 7.13 14.27
CA SER A 97 3.10 5.70 13.97
C SER A 97 1.73 5.10 13.62
N ASP A 98 0.68 5.90 13.44
CA ASP A 98 -0.69 5.38 13.29
C ASP A 98 -1.00 4.88 11.88
N LEU A 99 -0.18 5.21 10.90
CA LEU A 99 -0.45 5.03 9.49
C LEU A 99 0.25 3.80 8.89
N GLY A 100 0.20 3.67 7.57
CA GLY A 100 0.62 2.49 6.83
C GLY A 100 -0.50 1.46 6.73
N ASP A 101 -1.76 1.94 6.62
CA ASP A 101 -2.92 1.07 6.56
C ASP A 101 -3.06 0.40 5.18
N ILE A 102 -3.50 -0.85 5.21
CA ILE A 102 -3.91 -1.64 4.04
C ILE A 102 -2.78 -1.74 3.01
N LEU A 103 -1.74 -2.49 3.37
CA LEU A 103 -0.61 -2.72 2.46
C LEU A 103 -0.96 -3.76 1.42
N VAL A 104 -0.70 -3.42 0.15
CA VAL A 104 -0.82 -4.32 -1.01
C VAL A 104 0.54 -4.50 -1.66
N MET A 105 0.94 -5.75 -1.91
CA MET A 105 2.20 -6.07 -2.59
C MET A 105 1.96 -7.08 -3.71
N PRO A 106 2.22 -6.73 -4.99
CA PRO A 106 2.16 -7.68 -6.09
C PRO A 106 3.38 -8.60 -6.08
N THR A 107 3.17 -9.89 -6.28
CA THR A 107 4.24 -10.90 -6.27
C THR A 107 4.04 -11.95 -7.35
N THR A 108 5.14 -12.61 -7.75
CA THR A 108 5.18 -13.78 -8.63
C THR A 108 5.92 -14.92 -7.93
N GLY A 109 5.89 -16.12 -8.47
CA GLY A 109 6.68 -17.26 -7.99
C GLY A 109 6.22 -17.78 -6.63
N GLU A 110 7.17 -18.13 -5.75
CA GLU A 110 6.89 -18.73 -4.44
C GLU A 110 6.05 -17.83 -3.53
N LEU A 111 5.04 -18.40 -2.87
CA LEU A 111 4.20 -17.68 -1.92
C LEU A 111 4.93 -17.41 -0.61
N LYS A 112 5.14 -16.14 -0.29
CA LYS A 112 5.72 -15.68 0.97
C LYS A 112 4.74 -14.75 1.68
N LEU A 113 4.48 -14.97 2.96
CA LEU A 113 3.52 -14.23 3.77
C LEU A 113 4.18 -13.41 4.89
N LYS A 114 5.49 -13.27 4.86
CA LYS A 114 6.25 -12.38 5.76
C LYS A 114 6.91 -11.30 4.93
N PRO A 115 7.10 -10.08 5.48
CA PRO A 115 7.75 -9.01 4.74
C PRO A 115 9.23 -9.29 4.41
N GLY A 116 9.91 -10.17 5.17
CA GLY A 116 11.37 -10.32 5.07
C GLY A 116 12.12 -9.13 5.67
N THR A 117 13.42 -9.07 5.44
CA THR A 117 14.30 -7.97 5.86
C THR A 117 15.00 -7.36 4.64
N ALA A 118 15.50 -6.13 4.75
CA ALA A 118 16.13 -5.45 3.62
C ALA A 118 17.43 -6.11 3.17
N ASP A 119 18.17 -6.73 4.09
CA ASP A 119 19.39 -7.48 3.84
C ASP A 119 19.16 -8.88 3.27
N GLN A 120 17.97 -9.45 3.48
CA GLN A 120 17.54 -10.76 2.98
C GLN A 120 16.12 -10.69 2.42
N PRO A 121 15.88 -9.90 1.36
CA PRO A 121 14.53 -9.69 0.80
C PRO A 121 13.94 -10.98 0.23
N GLU A 122 14.77 -11.91 -0.25
CA GLU A 122 14.37 -13.23 -0.75
C GLU A 122 13.70 -14.13 0.31
N ASN A 123 13.83 -13.81 1.59
CA ASN A 123 13.14 -14.52 2.69
C ASN A 123 11.71 -14.01 2.96
N GLY A 124 11.26 -13.02 2.19
CA GLY A 124 9.94 -12.40 2.35
C GLY A 124 9.28 -11.99 1.05
N TYR A 125 8.18 -11.23 1.16
CA TYR A 125 7.46 -10.69 0.00
C TYR A 125 7.96 -9.32 -0.44
N ARG A 126 8.91 -8.64 0.28
CA ARG A 126 9.49 -7.38 -0.20
C ARG A 126 10.30 -7.57 -1.47
N SER A 127 10.51 -6.53 -2.23
CA SER A 127 11.27 -6.56 -3.47
C SER A 127 12.36 -5.49 -3.50
N ARG A 128 13.48 -5.83 -4.10
CA ARG A 128 14.46 -4.85 -4.56
C ARG A 128 13.84 -3.97 -5.63
N PHE A 129 14.36 -2.76 -5.78
CA PHE A 129 14.00 -1.83 -6.84
C PHE A 129 15.18 -0.91 -7.17
N SER A 130 15.09 -0.18 -8.28
CA SER A 130 16.07 0.82 -8.68
C SER A 130 15.40 2.17 -8.89
N HIS A 131 16.03 3.25 -8.42
CA HIS A 131 15.60 4.62 -8.70
C HIS A 131 15.65 4.98 -10.20
N GLU A 132 16.39 4.22 -11.03
CA GLU A 132 16.36 4.38 -12.48
C GLU A 132 14.99 4.05 -13.08
N THR A 133 14.23 3.17 -12.44
CA THR A 133 12.87 2.80 -12.83
C THR A 133 11.79 3.52 -12.05
N GLU A 134 12.17 4.25 -11.01
CA GLU A 134 11.25 4.98 -10.14
C GLU A 134 10.87 6.33 -10.77
N LYS A 135 9.57 6.59 -10.83
CA LYS A 135 9.01 7.87 -11.25
C LYS A 135 8.00 8.36 -10.25
N SER A 136 8.20 9.57 -9.77
CA SER A 136 7.27 10.25 -8.88
C SER A 136 6.91 11.62 -9.44
N MET A 137 5.63 11.92 -9.50
CA MET A 137 5.08 13.22 -9.84
C MET A 137 3.77 13.45 -9.09
N PRO A 138 3.29 14.68 -8.96
CA PRO A 138 2.02 14.93 -8.26
C PRO A 138 0.89 14.04 -8.75
N GLY A 139 0.33 13.24 -7.83
CA GLY A 139 -0.77 12.32 -8.12
C GLY A 139 -0.40 11.03 -8.84
N TYR A 140 0.89 10.75 -9.07
CA TYR A 140 1.34 9.53 -9.74
C TYR A 140 2.67 9.02 -9.20
N TYR A 141 2.78 7.70 -9.08
CA TYR A 141 4.02 6.99 -8.76
C TYR A 141 4.16 5.73 -9.61
N GLU A 142 5.38 5.41 -10.04
CA GLU A 142 5.69 4.21 -10.81
C GLU A 142 7.05 3.65 -10.39
N VAL A 143 7.16 2.31 -10.33
CA VAL A 143 8.41 1.60 -10.07
C VAL A 143 8.37 0.19 -10.64
N MET A 144 9.55 -0.37 -10.97
CA MET A 144 9.73 -1.80 -11.25
C MET A 144 10.15 -2.51 -9.95
N LEU A 145 9.43 -3.57 -9.61
CA LEU A 145 9.77 -4.49 -8.53
C LEU A 145 10.67 -5.60 -9.09
N ASP A 146 11.97 -5.49 -8.84
CA ASP A 146 12.99 -6.28 -9.56
C ASP A 146 12.91 -7.78 -9.26
N ASP A 147 12.63 -8.18 -8.02
CA ASP A 147 12.55 -9.60 -7.64
C ASP A 147 11.34 -10.31 -8.26
N TYR A 148 10.30 -9.57 -8.65
CA TYR A 148 9.06 -10.09 -9.23
C TYR A 148 8.86 -9.73 -10.69
N GLN A 149 9.70 -8.84 -11.23
CA GLN A 149 9.55 -8.27 -12.59
C GLN A 149 8.16 -7.68 -12.82
N VAL A 150 7.59 -7.07 -11.78
CA VAL A 150 6.27 -6.44 -11.80
C VAL A 150 6.43 -4.93 -11.85
N LYS A 151 5.84 -4.32 -12.88
CA LYS A 151 5.71 -2.87 -12.94
C LYS A 151 4.50 -2.44 -12.11
N ALA A 152 4.73 -1.60 -11.11
CA ALA A 152 3.70 -1.01 -10.26
C ALA A 152 3.49 0.46 -10.63
N GLN A 153 2.23 0.86 -10.85
CA GLN A 153 1.82 2.23 -11.14
C GLN A 153 0.67 2.60 -10.21
N LEU A 154 0.78 3.75 -9.56
CA LEU A 154 -0.13 4.19 -8.50
C LEU A 154 -0.70 5.57 -8.82
N THR A 155 -1.99 5.75 -8.52
CA THR A 155 -2.64 7.06 -8.46
C THR A 155 -3.71 7.06 -7.37
N ALA A 156 -4.22 8.23 -7.01
CA ALA A 156 -5.20 8.34 -5.94
C ALA A 156 -6.29 9.37 -6.26
N THR A 157 -7.47 9.13 -5.69
CA THR A 157 -8.55 10.09 -5.50
C THR A 157 -8.66 10.41 -4.00
N PRO A 158 -9.56 11.30 -3.54
CA PRO A 158 -9.69 11.58 -2.11
C PRO A 158 -9.94 10.36 -1.23
N ARG A 159 -10.55 9.29 -1.75
CA ARG A 159 -10.93 8.11 -0.97
C ARG A 159 -10.51 6.77 -1.57
N VAL A 160 -9.90 6.76 -2.76
CA VAL A 160 -9.55 5.51 -3.45
C VAL A 160 -8.11 5.57 -3.94
N GLY A 161 -7.30 4.62 -3.48
CA GLY A 161 -6.02 4.30 -4.08
C GLY A 161 -6.22 3.36 -5.28
N VAL A 162 -5.56 3.66 -6.38
CA VAL A 162 -5.64 2.84 -7.61
C VAL A 162 -4.25 2.35 -7.96
N HIS A 163 -4.11 1.05 -8.01
CA HIS A 163 -2.90 0.37 -8.45
C HIS A 163 -3.14 -0.25 -9.83
N ARG A 164 -2.16 -0.14 -10.70
CA ARG A 164 -2.06 -0.94 -11.92
C ARG A 164 -0.76 -1.72 -11.87
N TYR A 165 -0.86 -3.03 -11.88
CA TYR A 165 0.26 -3.95 -11.89
C TYR A 165 0.36 -4.62 -13.24
N THR A 166 1.54 -4.59 -13.86
CA THR A 166 1.84 -5.36 -15.07
C THR A 166 2.79 -6.49 -14.69
N PHE A 167 2.30 -7.71 -14.76
CA PHE A 167 3.05 -8.92 -14.43
C PHE A 167 3.82 -9.44 -15.64
N PRO A 168 4.94 -10.15 -15.44
CA PRO A 168 5.61 -10.85 -16.52
C PRO A 168 4.70 -11.97 -17.08
N LYS A 169 4.87 -12.25 -18.37
CA LYS A 169 4.12 -13.31 -19.04
C LYS A 169 4.47 -14.69 -18.46
N ASP A 170 3.48 -15.59 -18.44
CA ASP A 170 3.64 -16.99 -18.06
C ASP A 170 4.11 -17.24 -16.61
N GLN A 171 3.92 -16.25 -15.73
CA GLN A 171 4.14 -16.41 -14.28
C GLN A 171 2.84 -16.26 -13.52
N GLU A 172 2.74 -16.90 -12.35
CA GLU A 172 1.61 -16.68 -11.44
C GLU A 172 1.56 -15.22 -11.01
N SER A 173 0.41 -14.59 -11.18
CA SER A 173 0.16 -13.25 -10.68
C SER A 173 -0.60 -13.30 -9.36
N ARG A 174 -0.09 -12.58 -8.37
CA ARG A 174 -0.62 -12.57 -7.01
C ARG A 174 -0.51 -11.19 -6.39
N ILE A 175 -1.43 -10.87 -5.52
CA ILE A 175 -1.26 -9.78 -4.54
C ILE A 175 -1.23 -10.35 -3.12
N ILE A 176 -0.35 -9.83 -2.29
CA ILE A 176 -0.38 -9.98 -0.83
C ILE A 176 -1.12 -8.78 -0.27
N LEU A 177 -2.06 -9.03 0.63
CA LEU A 177 -2.75 -8.02 1.43
C LEU A 177 -2.33 -8.23 2.89
N ASP A 178 -1.49 -7.33 3.39
CA ASP A 178 -1.01 -7.39 4.78
C ASP A 178 -1.77 -6.39 5.64
N LEU A 179 -2.70 -6.89 6.45
CA LEU A 179 -3.46 -6.10 7.42
C LEU A 179 -2.72 -5.93 8.75
N ASN A 180 -1.54 -6.52 8.90
CA ASN A 180 -0.69 -6.33 10.07
C ASN A 180 0.39 -5.26 9.87
N HIS A 181 0.70 -4.91 8.61
CA HIS A 181 1.68 -3.86 8.30
C HIS A 181 1.27 -2.51 8.90
N GLY A 182 2.23 -1.68 9.19
CA GLY A 182 2.04 -0.29 9.60
C GLY A 182 3.38 0.40 9.81
N ILE A 183 3.38 1.70 9.69
CA ILE A 183 4.54 2.53 10.05
C ILE A 183 4.80 2.33 11.55
N TYR A 184 6.07 2.14 11.96
CA TYR A 184 6.43 1.73 13.33
C TYR A 184 5.68 0.47 13.80
N ASN A 185 5.87 -0.61 13.11
CA ASN A 185 5.15 -1.85 13.41
C ASN A 185 5.65 -2.50 14.72
N TYR A 186 5.00 -2.17 15.83
CA TYR A 186 5.26 -2.75 17.14
C TYR A 186 4.18 -3.76 17.54
N ASP A 187 4.50 -4.62 18.48
CA ASP A 187 3.58 -5.65 18.96
C ASP A 187 2.37 -5.01 19.67
N GLY A 188 1.18 -5.34 19.22
CA GLY A 188 -0.07 -4.76 19.75
C GLY A 188 -0.55 -3.50 19.00
N LYS A 189 0.14 -3.02 17.96
CA LYS A 189 -0.35 -1.93 17.14
C LYS A 189 -1.66 -2.30 16.44
N THR A 190 -1.71 -3.43 15.75
CA THR A 190 -2.95 -3.97 15.21
C THR A 190 -3.71 -4.69 16.32
N LEU A 191 -4.84 -4.12 16.75
CA LEU A 191 -5.71 -4.71 17.75
C LEU A 191 -6.56 -5.82 17.16
N TRP A 192 -7.08 -5.62 15.95
CA TRP A 192 -7.89 -6.57 15.23
C TRP A 192 -7.95 -6.22 13.74
N ALA A 193 -8.12 -7.21 12.90
CA ALA A 193 -8.37 -7.05 11.47
C ALA A 193 -9.34 -8.13 10.99
N GLN A 194 -10.15 -7.79 10.00
CA GLN A 194 -11.08 -8.69 9.33
C GLN A 194 -11.04 -8.44 7.84
N ILE A 195 -11.09 -9.52 7.07
CA ILE A 195 -11.25 -9.50 5.62
C ILE A 195 -12.33 -10.49 5.21
N ARG A 196 -13.10 -10.13 4.21
CA ARG A 196 -14.13 -10.95 3.59
C ARG A 196 -14.03 -10.90 2.07
N VAL A 197 -14.14 -12.04 1.42
CA VAL A 197 -14.32 -12.19 -0.02
C VAL A 197 -15.81 -12.15 -0.29
N GLU A 198 -16.32 -11.03 -0.79
CA GLU A 198 -17.74 -10.85 -1.10
C GLU A 198 -18.13 -11.57 -2.39
N ASN A 199 -17.23 -11.51 -3.37
CA ASN A 199 -17.30 -12.26 -4.62
C ASN A 199 -15.88 -12.33 -5.24
N ASP A 200 -15.77 -12.86 -6.45
CA ASP A 200 -14.48 -13.07 -7.13
C ASP A 200 -13.72 -11.79 -7.52
N THR A 201 -14.35 -10.61 -7.42
CA THR A 201 -13.75 -9.31 -7.75
C THR A 201 -13.89 -8.26 -6.65
N LEU A 202 -14.48 -8.60 -5.51
CA LEU A 202 -14.73 -7.66 -4.41
C LEU A 202 -14.33 -8.25 -3.06
N LEU A 203 -13.47 -7.53 -2.36
CA LEU A 203 -13.09 -7.79 -0.98
C LEU A 203 -13.55 -6.63 -0.11
N THR A 204 -13.97 -6.92 1.10
CA THR A 204 -14.26 -5.92 2.13
C THR A 204 -13.56 -6.27 3.43
N GLY A 205 -13.43 -5.31 4.32
CA GLY A 205 -12.87 -5.57 5.63
C GLY A 205 -12.60 -4.31 6.43
N TYR A 206 -11.98 -4.50 7.56
CA TYR A 206 -11.54 -3.41 8.41
C TYR A 206 -10.31 -3.80 9.21
N ARG A 207 -9.63 -2.79 9.69
CA ARG A 207 -8.51 -2.89 10.60
C ARG A 207 -8.71 -1.93 11.76
N ILE A 208 -8.37 -2.38 12.95
CA ILE A 208 -8.38 -1.56 14.18
C ILE A 208 -6.95 -1.47 14.67
N THR A 209 -6.45 -0.26 14.81
CA THR A 209 -5.10 0.01 15.31
C THR A 209 -5.11 0.82 16.60
N ASN A 210 -4.01 0.73 17.32
CA ASN A 210 -3.71 1.51 18.51
C ASN A 210 -2.50 2.40 18.23
N GLY A 211 -2.60 3.66 18.59
CA GLY A 211 -1.54 4.65 18.41
C GLY A 211 -1.90 5.93 19.17
N TRP A 212 -1.93 7.07 18.53
CA TRP A 212 -2.45 8.32 19.11
C TRP A 212 -3.91 8.20 19.52
N ALA A 213 -4.74 7.64 18.63
CA ALA A 213 -6.04 7.17 19.03
C ALA A 213 -5.92 5.81 19.71
N ARG A 214 -6.66 5.60 20.80
CA ARG A 214 -6.71 4.28 21.49
C ARG A 214 -7.25 3.20 20.57
N THR A 215 -8.16 3.59 19.70
CA THR A 215 -8.78 2.76 18.67
C THR A 215 -8.99 3.60 17.42
N ASN A 216 -8.30 3.25 16.35
CA ASN A 216 -8.50 3.83 15.04
C ASN A 216 -9.08 2.77 14.11
N TYR A 217 -10.24 3.05 13.50
CA TYR A 217 -10.91 2.14 12.56
C TYR A 217 -10.62 2.57 11.12
N THR A 218 -10.04 1.66 10.35
CA THR A 218 -9.88 1.83 8.90
C THR A 218 -10.67 0.73 8.20
N TYR A 219 -11.80 1.09 7.62
CA TYR A 219 -12.60 0.20 6.77
C TYR A 219 -12.10 0.30 5.33
N PHE A 220 -12.18 -0.81 4.59
CA PHE A 220 -11.78 -0.84 3.20
C PHE A 220 -12.73 -1.69 2.33
N ALA A 221 -12.82 -1.31 1.06
CA ALA A 221 -13.37 -2.13 0.00
C ALA A 221 -12.38 -2.18 -1.16
N ILE A 222 -12.06 -3.39 -1.65
CA ILE A 222 -11.09 -3.60 -2.73
C ILE A 222 -11.80 -4.19 -3.93
N SER A 223 -11.81 -3.44 -5.03
CA SER A 223 -12.30 -3.92 -6.33
C SER A 223 -11.13 -4.33 -7.22
N LEU A 224 -11.27 -5.48 -7.85
CA LEU A 224 -10.27 -6.12 -8.70
C LEU A 224 -10.76 -6.18 -10.14
N SER A 225 -9.87 -5.90 -11.11
CA SER A 225 -10.23 -5.95 -12.54
C SER A 225 -10.26 -7.37 -13.11
N LYS A 226 -9.84 -8.36 -12.34
CA LYS A 226 -9.84 -9.79 -12.69
C LYS A 226 -10.48 -10.60 -11.60
N PRO A 227 -11.15 -11.71 -11.94
CA PRO A 227 -11.66 -12.64 -10.94
C PRO A 227 -10.51 -13.32 -10.20
N ILE A 228 -10.69 -13.50 -8.91
CA ILE A 228 -9.80 -14.27 -8.04
C ILE A 228 -9.92 -15.75 -8.42
N ARG A 229 -8.80 -16.38 -8.81
CA ARG A 229 -8.73 -17.81 -9.10
C ARG A 229 -8.62 -18.65 -7.81
N ASN A 230 -7.79 -18.17 -6.90
CA ASN A 230 -7.50 -18.84 -5.65
C ASN A 230 -7.06 -17.80 -4.60
N TYR A 231 -7.31 -18.08 -3.33
CA TYR A 231 -6.90 -17.19 -2.26
C TYR A 231 -6.69 -17.95 -0.95
N GLY A 232 -6.03 -17.31 -0.02
CA GLY A 232 -5.87 -17.80 1.33
C GLY A 232 -5.33 -16.72 2.26
N TYR A 233 -5.25 -17.07 3.53
CA TYR A 233 -4.77 -16.15 4.55
C TYR A 233 -4.17 -16.92 5.73
N LYS A 234 -3.43 -16.20 6.56
CA LYS A 234 -2.85 -16.71 7.78
C LYS A 234 -2.90 -15.63 8.85
N ASP A 235 -3.34 -15.99 10.04
CA ASP A 235 -3.07 -15.20 11.22
C ASP A 235 -1.63 -15.45 11.65
N MET A 236 -0.79 -14.42 11.56
CA MET A 236 0.63 -14.49 11.89
C MET A 236 0.89 -14.44 13.39
N GLN A 237 -0.14 -14.26 14.22
CA GLN A 237 -0.01 -14.33 15.66
C GLN A 237 0.44 -15.72 16.11
N LYS A 238 1.48 -15.76 16.93
CA LYS A 238 1.90 -17.01 17.58
C LYS A 238 0.94 -17.31 18.73
N ILE A 239 0.19 -18.40 18.60
CA ILE A 239 -0.70 -18.89 19.64
C ILE A 239 -0.06 -20.13 20.27
N LYS A 240 0.04 -20.16 21.59
CA LYS A 240 0.44 -21.32 22.37
C LYS A 240 -0.81 -21.93 23.01
N TYR A 241 -1.08 -23.22 22.68
CA TYR A 241 -2.15 -23.97 23.29
C TYR A 241 -1.61 -25.21 24.00
N ASN A 242 -2.19 -25.48 25.16
CA ASN A 242 -2.07 -26.76 25.82
C ASN A 242 -3.45 -27.45 25.72
N GLY A 243 -3.57 -28.50 24.90
CA GLY A 243 -4.81 -29.24 24.76
C GLY A 243 -5.20 -29.58 23.32
N PHE A 244 -6.38 -30.18 23.19
CA PHE A 244 -6.92 -30.61 21.88
C PHE A 244 -7.59 -29.46 21.14
N TRP A 245 -7.22 -29.24 19.85
CA TRP A 245 -7.83 -28.25 19.00
C TRP A 245 -7.40 -28.44 17.53
N ARG A 246 -8.13 -27.80 16.61
CA ARG A 246 -7.82 -27.82 15.17
C ARG A 246 -6.86 -26.69 14.81
N LYS A 247 -5.89 -27.02 13.96
CA LYS A 247 -4.93 -26.08 13.43
C LYS A 247 -5.03 -26.00 11.91
N PHE A 248 -5.30 -24.80 11.40
CA PHE A 248 -5.25 -24.51 9.98
C PHE A 248 -4.12 -23.50 9.75
N PRO A 249 -2.95 -23.93 9.24
CA PRO A 249 -1.81 -23.05 9.05
C PRO A 249 -2.06 -21.97 8.00
N VAL A 250 -2.84 -22.31 6.97
CA VAL A 250 -3.34 -21.39 5.93
C VAL A 250 -4.75 -21.84 5.56
N ASN A 251 -5.71 -20.92 5.63
CA ASN A 251 -7.06 -21.18 5.14
C ASN A 251 -7.12 -20.85 3.66
N LYS A 252 -7.48 -21.82 2.84
CA LYS A 252 -7.63 -21.66 1.39
C LYS A 252 -9.11 -21.54 1.04
N ASN A 253 -9.44 -20.56 0.19
CA ASN A 253 -10.78 -20.32 -0.35
C ASN A 253 -11.90 -20.29 0.72
N PHE A 254 -11.56 -19.93 1.94
CA PHE A 254 -12.54 -19.63 2.98
C PHE A 254 -12.87 -18.14 2.96
N PRO A 255 -14.15 -17.73 2.86
CA PRO A 255 -14.52 -16.38 2.47
C PRO A 255 -14.22 -15.31 3.52
N GLU A 256 -13.94 -15.67 4.76
CA GLU A 256 -13.76 -14.70 5.85
C GLU A 256 -12.64 -15.09 6.80
N MET A 257 -11.85 -14.11 7.22
CA MET A 257 -10.84 -14.25 8.25
C MET A 257 -10.82 -13.03 9.15
N ALA A 258 -10.63 -13.26 10.45
CA ALA A 258 -10.38 -12.22 11.43
C ALA A 258 -9.28 -12.65 12.39
N GLY A 259 -8.49 -11.70 12.86
CA GLY A 259 -7.39 -11.94 13.78
C GLY A 259 -6.57 -10.69 14.06
N ARG A 260 -5.50 -10.83 14.85
CA ARG A 260 -4.62 -9.69 15.18
C ARG A 260 -3.51 -9.47 14.16
N LYS A 261 -3.10 -10.50 13.40
CA LYS A 261 -1.96 -10.44 12.47
C LYS A 261 -2.33 -11.14 11.15
N VAL A 262 -3.40 -10.66 10.50
CA VAL A 262 -3.93 -11.24 9.28
C VAL A 262 -3.11 -10.82 8.07
N VAL A 263 -2.60 -11.79 7.33
CA VAL A 263 -1.97 -11.62 6.02
C VAL A 263 -2.67 -12.55 5.03
N SER A 264 -3.10 -12.02 3.90
CA SER A 264 -3.86 -12.73 2.86
C SER A 264 -3.14 -12.68 1.53
N TYR A 265 -3.46 -13.60 0.64
CA TYR A 265 -3.02 -13.58 -0.74
C TYR A 265 -4.17 -13.89 -1.70
N PHE A 266 -4.10 -13.33 -2.89
CA PHE A 266 -5.09 -13.53 -3.96
C PHE A 266 -4.35 -13.78 -5.27
N GLU A 267 -4.69 -14.87 -5.95
CA GLU A 267 -4.07 -15.32 -7.19
C GLU A 267 -5.01 -15.09 -8.36
N PHE A 268 -4.45 -14.70 -9.51
CA PHE A 268 -5.18 -14.35 -10.71
C PHE A 268 -4.66 -15.12 -11.91
N ASP A 269 -5.51 -15.28 -12.93
CA ASP A 269 -5.07 -15.77 -14.22
C ASP A 269 -4.34 -14.67 -15.00
N ASN A 270 -3.18 -15.00 -15.56
CA ASN A 270 -2.31 -14.08 -16.25
C ASN A 270 -2.05 -14.46 -17.73
N ALA A 271 -2.68 -15.52 -18.24
CA ALA A 271 -2.42 -16.06 -19.56
C ALA A 271 -2.80 -15.08 -20.69
N GLU A 272 -3.98 -14.45 -20.62
CA GLU A 272 -4.50 -13.57 -21.65
C GLU A 272 -4.13 -12.10 -21.44
N ASN A 273 -4.17 -11.65 -20.18
CA ASN A 273 -3.89 -10.25 -19.82
C ASN A 273 -2.95 -10.19 -18.62
N GLN A 274 -1.84 -9.52 -18.75
CA GLN A 274 -0.81 -9.35 -17.72
C GLN A 274 -1.13 -8.20 -16.76
N GLU A 275 -2.11 -7.34 -17.06
CA GLU A 275 -2.46 -6.21 -16.21
C GLU A 275 -3.51 -6.61 -15.16
N LEU A 276 -3.31 -6.15 -13.93
CA LEU A 276 -4.28 -6.19 -12.85
C LEU A 276 -4.46 -4.77 -12.29
N VAL A 277 -5.71 -4.29 -12.29
CA VAL A 277 -6.07 -3.05 -11.61
C VAL A 277 -6.71 -3.39 -10.26
N VAL A 278 -6.18 -2.80 -9.20
CA VAL A 278 -6.66 -2.92 -7.83
C VAL A 278 -7.09 -1.53 -7.36
N LYS A 279 -8.35 -1.37 -6.94
CA LYS A 279 -8.88 -0.14 -6.39
C LYS A 279 -9.20 -0.36 -4.92
N VAL A 280 -8.55 0.38 -4.04
CA VAL A 280 -8.74 0.28 -2.59
C VAL A 280 -9.41 1.54 -2.09
N ALA A 281 -10.68 1.44 -1.75
CA ALA A 281 -11.43 2.52 -1.10
C ALA A 281 -11.26 2.44 0.42
N LEU A 282 -11.09 3.60 1.07
CA LEU A 282 -11.00 3.73 2.52
C LEU A 282 -12.16 4.54 3.10
N SER A 283 -12.60 4.14 4.29
CA SER A 283 -13.61 4.81 5.07
C SER A 283 -13.29 4.71 6.56
N ALA A 284 -13.69 5.72 7.34
CA ALA A 284 -13.60 5.71 8.80
C ALA A 284 -14.90 5.20 9.48
N THR A 285 -15.93 4.90 8.71
CA THR A 285 -17.28 4.60 9.24
C THR A 285 -17.79 3.21 8.91
N SER A 286 -17.65 2.77 7.67
CA SER A 286 -18.17 1.45 7.22
C SER A 286 -17.51 1.00 5.92
N THR A 287 -17.81 -0.22 5.49
CA THR A 287 -17.46 -0.80 4.18
C THR A 287 -18.50 -0.51 3.10
N GLU A 288 -19.64 0.09 3.46
CA GLU A 288 -20.74 0.48 2.58
C GLU A 288 -20.54 1.87 1.97
#